data_ed065bb80c27478cd6cae2be6fc71045
#
_entry.id   ed065bb80c27478cd6cae2be6fc71045
#
_cell.length_a   1.000
_cell.length_b   1.000
_cell.length_c   1.000
_cell.angle_alpha   90.00
_cell.angle_beta   90.00
_cell.angle_gamma   90.00
#
_symmetry.space_group_name_H-M   'P 1'
#
loop_
_entity.id
_entity.type
_entity.pdbx_description
1 polymer ?
#
loop_
_entity_poly.entity_id
_entity_poly.type
_entity_poly.pdbx_seq_one_letter_code
_entity_poly.pdbx_strand_id
1 'polypeptide(L)'
;DRSVSRGLGDVYKRQVFNLYGLYTRMLAVNLLATLVLLLIGKFIFLRPTEGIALLWKKLFNAGAYLLLLGLCFEPFQEGIKKDPATFSYFFVTSGLAFLALLFLSLVCDYFRCVRSSRFLVMSGQNPMIAYVVSDLFIMPLANILGLVSLLSYFQQNAWLGFLQGVIITSLAVLVTMFFTKIKWFWRT
;
A
#
# COMPACT_ATOMS: atom_id res chain seq x y z
N ASP A 1 10.47 19.50 -15.10
CA ASP A 1 9.75 18.21 -15.08
C ASP A 1 10.62 17.00 -14.75
N ARG A 2 11.94 17.07 -14.91
CA ARG A 2 12.86 16.00 -14.47
C ARG A 2 12.88 15.79 -12.94
N SER A 3 12.52 16.78 -12.13
CA SER A 3 12.50 16.68 -10.66
C SER A 3 11.37 15.82 -10.14
N VAL A 4 10.19 15.87 -10.77
CA VAL A 4 9.00 15.11 -10.35
C VAL A 4 9.12 13.63 -10.74
N SER A 5 9.65 13.32 -11.93
CA SER A 5 9.90 11.94 -12.34
C SER A 5 10.96 11.24 -11.48
N ARG A 6 11.99 11.99 -11.04
CA ARG A 6 12.97 11.49 -10.06
C ARG A 6 12.32 11.24 -8.69
N GLY A 7 11.44 12.16 -8.23
CA GLY A 7 10.72 11.99 -6.99
C GLY A 7 9.84 10.74 -6.95
N LEU A 8 9.16 10.43 -8.06
CA LEU A 8 8.35 9.21 -8.19
C LEU A 8 9.21 7.93 -8.04
N GLY A 9 10.34 7.89 -8.76
CA GLY A 9 11.26 6.76 -8.69
C GLY A 9 11.80 6.53 -7.26
N ASP A 10 12.10 7.61 -6.55
CA ASP A 10 12.62 7.53 -5.17
C ASP A 10 11.58 7.08 -4.17
N VAL A 11 10.32 7.54 -4.30
CA VAL A 11 9.20 7.08 -3.44
C VAL A 11 8.96 5.59 -3.63
N TYR A 12 8.92 5.12 -4.89
CA TYR A 12 8.72 3.71 -5.20
C TYR A 12 9.88 2.83 -4.69
N LYS A 13 11.13 3.21 -4.98
CA LYS A 13 12.31 2.48 -4.52
C LYS A 13 12.35 2.37 -3.00
N ARG A 14 11.98 3.45 -2.30
CA ARG A 14 11.89 3.47 -0.84
C ARG A 14 10.86 2.49 -0.30
N GLN A 15 9.65 2.48 -0.87
CA GLN A 15 8.60 1.54 -0.44
C GLN A 15 9.05 0.09 -0.61
N VAL A 16 9.58 -0.27 -1.78
CA VAL A 16 10.06 -1.62 -2.04
C VAL A 16 11.23 -1.99 -1.12
N PHE A 17 12.19 -1.10 -0.92
CA PHE A 17 13.33 -1.34 -0.03
C PHE A 17 12.90 -1.52 1.43
N ASN A 18 12.01 -0.66 1.94
CA ASN A 18 11.53 -0.78 3.31
C ASN A 18 10.73 -2.06 3.53
N LEU A 19 9.84 -2.43 2.59
CA LEU A 19 9.10 -3.69 2.69
C LEU A 19 10.04 -4.89 2.70
N TYR A 20 11.07 -4.90 1.84
CA TYR A 20 12.06 -5.96 1.83
C TYR A 20 12.90 -5.99 3.11
N GLY A 21 13.38 -4.84 3.58
CA GLY A 21 14.18 -4.70 4.81
C GLY A 21 13.40 -5.12 6.07
N LEU A 22 12.10 -4.80 6.12
CA LEU A 22 11.21 -5.23 7.20
C LEU A 22 10.98 -6.75 7.17
N TYR A 23 10.80 -7.31 5.98
CA TYR A 23 10.62 -8.75 5.80
C TYR A 23 11.87 -9.55 6.22
N THR A 24 13.07 -9.07 5.87
CA THR A 24 14.34 -9.74 6.20
C THR A 24 14.89 -9.41 7.59
N ARG A 25 14.19 -8.58 8.37
CA ARG A 25 14.61 -8.10 9.70
C ARG A 25 16.00 -7.44 9.76
N MET A 26 16.46 -6.87 8.66
CA MET A 26 17.69 -6.09 8.59
C MET A 26 17.46 -4.66 9.11
N LEU A 27 17.13 -4.51 10.39
CA LEU A 27 16.62 -3.28 10.99
C LEU A 27 17.59 -2.11 10.89
N ALA A 28 18.85 -2.31 11.28
CA ALA A 28 19.86 -1.25 11.25
C ALA A 28 20.14 -0.77 9.82
N VAL A 29 20.27 -1.69 8.88
CA VAL A 29 20.49 -1.38 7.47
C VAL A 29 19.28 -0.69 6.87
N ASN A 30 18.07 -1.16 7.19
CA ASN A 30 16.81 -0.56 6.75
C ASN A 30 16.64 0.85 7.30
N LEU A 31 16.94 1.08 8.58
CA LEU A 31 16.89 2.39 9.21
C LEU A 31 17.86 3.38 8.54
N LEU A 32 19.13 2.99 8.36
CA LEU A 32 20.14 3.82 7.72
C LEU A 32 19.78 4.14 6.27
N ALA A 33 19.38 3.13 5.49
CA ALA A 33 18.98 3.34 4.10
C ALA A 33 17.71 4.19 4.00
N THR A 34 16.75 4.01 4.91
CA THR A 34 15.56 4.87 4.99
C THR A 34 15.95 6.31 5.30
N LEU A 35 16.85 6.53 6.24
CA LEU A 35 17.34 7.87 6.57
C LEU A 35 17.99 8.54 5.36
N VAL A 36 18.89 7.83 4.65
CA VAL A 36 19.55 8.34 3.43
C VAL A 36 18.52 8.68 2.34
N LEU A 37 17.56 7.77 2.07
CA LEU A 37 16.52 7.99 1.08
C LEU A 37 15.59 9.15 1.48
N LEU A 38 15.33 9.35 2.78
CA LEU A 38 14.57 10.48 3.29
C LEU A 38 15.30 11.81 3.08
N LEU A 39 16.60 11.83 3.31
CA LEU A 39 17.43 13.02 3.07
C LEU A 39 17.45 13.39 1.58
N ILE A 40 17.64 12.41 0.70
CA ILE A 40 17.58 12.59 -0.75
C ILE A 40 16.19 13.12 -1.16
N GLY A 41 15.12 12.50 -0.70
CA GLY A 41 13.75 12.94 -1.00
C GLY A 41 13.46 14.34 -0.47
N LYS A 42 13.92 14.67 0.76
CA LYS A 42 13.81 16.02 1.31
C LYS A 42 14.54 17.05 0.43
N PHE A 43 15.71 16.69 -0.08
CA PHE A 43 16.48 17.57 -0.98
C PHE A 43 15.74 17.82 -2.30
N ILE A 44 15.06 16.81 -2.86
CA ILE A 44 14.24 16.93 -4.07
C ILE A 44 13.05 17.85 -3.85
N PHE A 45 12.40 17.78 -2.66
CA PHE A 45 11.21 18.59 -2.30
C PHE A 45 11.53 19.89 -1.55
N LEU A 46 12.80 20.32 -1.51
CA LEU A 46 13.22 21.52 -0.74
C LEU A 46 12.62 22.82 -1.28
N ARG A 47 12.38 22.93 -2.58
CA ARG A 47 11.87 24.18 -3.18
C ARG A 47 10.40 24.39 -2.79
N PRO A 48 10.03 25.56 -2.26
CA PRO A 48 8.63 25.87 -1.99
C PRO A 48 7.90 25.93 -3.33
N THR A 49 6.92 25.08 -3.50
CA THR A 49 6.04 25.04 -4.66
C THR A 49 4.62 25.27 -4.18
N GLU A 50 3.86 26.01 -4.94
CA GLU A 50 2.45 26.28 -4.67
C GLU A 50 1.56 25.12 -5.18
N GLY A 51 0.33 25.02 -4.65
CA GLY A 51 -0.66 24.06 -5.13
C GLY A 51 -0.40 22.59 -4.77
N ILE A 52 -0.55 21.71 -5.73
CA ILE A 52 -0.45 20.24 -5.55
C ILE A 52 0.93 19.80 -5.06
N ALA A 53 1.99 20.49 -5.47
CA ALA A 53 3.35 20.16 -5.06
C ALA A 53 3.58 20.40 -3.55
N LEU A 54 2.87 21.37 -2.96
CA LEU A 54 2.87 21.57 -1.52
C LEU A 54 2.21 20.40 -0.78
N LEU A 55 1.12 19.84 -1.33
CA LEU A 55 0.48 18.64 -0.81
C LEU A 55 1.46 17.45 -0.84
N TRP A 56 2.15 17.23 -1.95
CA TRP A 56 3.16 16.16 -2.08
C TRP A 56 4.28 16.29 -1.06
N LYS A 57 4.76 17.50 -0.83
CA LYS A 57 5.77 17.79 0.21
C LYS A 57 5.25 17.44 1.61
N LYS A 58 4.00 17.81 1.93
CA LYS A 58 3.38 17.49 3.23
C LYS A 58 3.19 15.98 3.41
N LEU A 59 2.66 15.28 2.40
CA LEU A 59 2.48 13.82 2.42
C LEU A 59 3.83 13.10 2.58
N PHE A 60 4.85 13.56 1.85
CA PHE A 60 6.20 13.02 1.97
C PHE A 60 6.77 13.19 3.37
N ASN A 61 6.71 14.40 3.93
CA ASN A 61 7.25 14.69 5.26
C ASN A 61 6.52 13.89 6.35
N ALA A 62 5.18 13.82 6.27
CA ALA A 62 4.37 13.06 7.23
C ALA A 62 4.70 11.55 7.14
N GLY A 63 4.71 10.99 5.93
CA GLY A 63 5.06 9.58 5.71
C GLY A 63 6.48 9.25 6.16
N ALA A 64 7.42 10.12 5.86
CA ALA A 64 8.82 10.00 6.25
C ALA A 64 8.99 10.01 7.77
N TYR A 65 8.35 10.96 8.46
CA TYR A 65 8.40 11.08 9.90
C TYR A 65 7.82 9.85 10.59
N LEU A 66 6.63 9.42 10.20
CA LEU A 66 5.97 8.24 10.77
C LEU A 66 6.75 6.96 10.52
N LEU A 67 7.33 6.81 9.33
CA LEU A 67 8.14 5.63 9.01
C LEU A 67 9.39 5.56 9.89
N LEU A 68 10.13 6.67 10.03
CA LEU A 68 11.31 6.72 10.90
C LEU A 68 10.93 6.46 12.35
N LEU A 69 9.86 7.08 12.84
CA LEU A 69 9.39 6.89 14.20
C LEU A 69 9.04 5.42 14.44
N GLY A 70 8.32 4.78 13.53
CA GLY A 70 7.98 3.36 13.63
C GLY A 70 9.19 2.43 13.62
N LEU A 71 10.19 2.71 12.78
CA LEU A 71 11.45 1.96 12.75
C LEU A 71 12.29 2.17 14.01
N CYS A 72 12.23 3.35 14.63
CA CYS A 72 12.91 3.60 15.92
C CYS A 72 12.24 2.86 17.08
N PHE A 73 10.92 2.70 17.06
CA PHE A 73 10.20 1.95 18.11
C PHE A 73 10.33 0.44 17.98
N GLU A 74 10.63 -0.07 16.79
CA GLU A 74 10.66 -1.50 16.50
C GLU A 74 11.60 -2.31 17.42
N PRO A 75 12.85 -1.89 17.72
CA PRO A 75 13.74 -2.63 18.60
C PRO A 75 13.22 -2.76 20.05
N PHE A 76 12.41 -1.81 20.52
CA PHE A 76 11.87 -1.79 21.89
C PHE A 76 10.62 -2.64 22.06
N GLN A 77 10.01 -3.10 20.96
CA GLN A 77 8.73 -3.81 20.97
C GLN A 77 8.82 -5.24 20.40
N GLU A 78 10.03 -5.79 20.34
CA GLU A 78 10.28 -7.14 19.81
C GLU A 78 9.77 -7.36 18.37
N GLY A 79 9.72 -6.29 17.59
CA GLY A 79 9.35 -6.31 16.19
C GLY A 79 7.99 -5.68 15.87
N ILE A 80 7.70 -5.61 14.57
CA ILE A 80 6.45 -5.08 14.05
C ILE A 80 5.42 -6.20 14.03
N LYS A 81 4.50 -6.21 14.99
CA LYS A 81 3.46 -7.23 15.13
C LYS A 81 2.09 -6.60 14.96
N LYS A 82 1.19 -7.32 14.27
CA LYS A 82 -0.22 -6.94 14.13
C LYS A 82 -1.04 -7.45 15.33
N ASP A 83 -0.72 -8.64 15.82
CA ASP A 83 -1.45 -9.31 16.89
C ASP A 83 -0.48 -9.79 18.00
N PRO A 84 -0.42 -9.14 19.18
CA PRO A 84 -1.01 -7.86 19.54
C PRO A 84 -0.36 -6.70 18.79
N ALA A 85 -1.16 -5.68 18.43
CA ALA A 85 -0.68 -4.56 17.65
C ALA A 85 0.34 -3.71 18.41
N THR A 86 1.53 -3.54 17.84
CA THR A 86 2.61 -2.71 18.38
C THR A 86 2.50 -1.27 17.88
N PHE A 87 3.05 -0.30 18.64
CA PHE A 87 3.09 1.10 18.17
C PHE A 87 3.93 1.23 16.90
N SER A 88 5.01 0.45 16.78
CA SER A 88 5.82 0.41 15.56
C SER A 88 5.00 -0.03 14.35
N TYR A 89 4.08 -0.99 14.50
CA TYR A 89 3.16 -1.40 13.44
C TYR A 89 2.29 -0.25 12.97
N PHE A 90 1.64 0.49 13.89
CA PHE A 90 0.79 1.62 13.52
C PHE A 90 1.56 2.73 12.82
N PHE A 91 2.74 3.08 13.32
CA PHE A 91 3.55 4.14 12.72
C PHE A 91 4.09 3.76 11.35
N VAL A 92 4.61 2.53 11.20
CA VAL A 92 5.15 2.06 9.91
C VAL A 92 4.03 1.94 8.87
N THR A 93 2.89 1.33 9.22
CA THR A 93 1.77 1.20 8.28
C THR A 93 1.19 2.55 7.88
N SER A 94 1.04 3.48 8.82
CA SER A 94 0.60 4.84 8.51
C SER A 94 1.61 5.58 7.63
N GLY A 95 2.90 5.45 7.92
CA GLY A 95 3.97 6.05 7.10
C GLY A 95 3.96 5.52 5.67
N LEU A 96 3.84 4.21 5.49
CA LEU A 96 3.72 3.58 4.17
C LEU A 96 2.44 4.00 3.45
N ALA A 97 1.32 4.17 4.17
CA ALA A 97 0.06 4.64 3.59
C ALA A 97 0.19 6.07 3.05
N PHE A 98 0.84 7.00 3.77
CA PHE A 98 1.11 8.35 3.27
C PHE A 98 1.99 8.34 2.01
N LEU A 99 3.03 7.48 1.98
CA LEU A 99 3.87 7.34 0.79
C LEU A 99 3.12 6.71 -0.39
N ALA A 100 2.21 5.76 -0.12
CA ALA A 100 1.34 5.19 -1.15
C ALA A 100 0.35 6.24 -1.71
N LEU A 101 -0.25 7.08 -0.85
CA LEU A 101 -1.09 8.19 -1.28
C LEU A 101 -0.31 9.19 -2.13
N LEU A 102 0.93 9.52 -1.74
CA LEU A 102 1.81 10.36 -2.53
C LEU A 102 2.07 9.74 -3.91
N PHE A 103 2.38 8.45 -3.97
CA PHE A 103 2.59 7.74 -5.22
C PHE A 103 1.35 7.78 -6.12
N LEU A 104 0.17 7.48 -5.56
CA LEU A 104 -1.09 7.52 -6.31
C LEU A 104 -1.43 8.93 -6.80
N SER A 105 -1.21 9.97 -5.98
CA SER A 105 -1.41 11.35 -6.40
C SER A 105 -0.45 11.73 -7.54
N LEU A 106 0.81 11.33 -7.48
CA LEU A 106 1.75 11.55 -8.58
C LEU A 106 1.30 10.84 -9.86
N VAL A 107 0.82 9.61 -9.78
CA VAL A 107 0.33 8.85 -10.95
C VAL A 107 -0.94 9.48 -11.54
N CYS A 108 -1.89 9.87 -10.69
CA CYS A 108 -3.17 10.41 -11.15
C CYS A 108 -3.08 11.86 -11.58
N ASP A 109 -2.42 12.71 -10.79
CA ASP A 109 -2.42 14.17 -10.98
C ASP A 109 -1.33 14.63 -11.96
N TYR A 110 -0.14 14.01 -11.89
CA TYR A 110 0.97 14.38 -12.76
C TYR A 110 0.93 13.64 -14.10
N PHE A 111 0.84 12.30 -14.07
CA PHE A 111 0.78 11.50 -15.30
C PHE A 111 -0.61 11.44 -15.91
N ARG A 112 -1.63 12.02 -15.27
CA ARG A 112 -3.03 12.02 -15.73
C ARG A 112 -3.57 10.62 -16.08
N CYS A 113 -3.05 9.58 -15.45
CA CYS A 113 -3.48 8.19 -15.65
C CYS A 113 -4.83 7.87 -14.97
N VAL A 114 -5.79 8.80 -15.06
CA VAL A 114 -7.10 8.67 -14.40
C VAL A 114 -7.88 7.44 -14.89
N ARG A 115 -7.69 7.09 -16.16
CA ARG A 115 -8.41 5.95 -16.77
C ARG A 115 -7.98 4.61 -16.13
N SER A 116 -6.69 4.44 -15.89
CA SER A 116 -6.14 3.24 -15.24
C SER A 116 -6.48 3.17 -13.75
N SER A 117 -6.69 4.32 -13.09
CA SER A 117 -7.04 4.38 -11.66
C SER A 117 -8.55 4.23 -11.39
N ARG A 118 -9.38 4.20 -12.44
CA ARG A 118 -10.85 4.15 -12.30
C ARG A 118 -11.32 2.93 -11.49
N PHE A 119 -10.65 1.79 -11.63
CA PHE A 119 -11.00 0.59 -10.87
C PHE A 119 -10.77 0.79 -9.35
N LEU A 120 -9.69 1.47 -8.96
CA LEU A 120 -9.42 1.80 -7.55
C LEU A 120 -10.47 2.76 -6.99
N VAL A 121 -10.83 3.80 -7.76
CA VAL A 121 -11.87 4.76 -7.38
C VAL A 121 -13.21 4.05 -7.17
N MET A 122 -13.61 3.19 -8.10
CA MET A 122 -14.87 2.45 -8.00
C MET A 122 -14.89 1.48 -6.81
N SER A 123 -13.78 0.82 -6.52
CA SER A 123 -13.65 -0.06 -5.35
C SER A 123 -13.66 0.73 -4.05
N GLY A 124 -12.99 1.89 -4.01
CA GLY A 124 -12.94 2.77 -2.84
C GLY A 124 -14.30 3.43 -2.51
N GLN A 125 -15.22 3.50 -3.46
CA GLN A 125 -16.60 4.00 -3.21
C GLN A 125 -17.45 3.01 -2.42
N ASN A 126 -17.07 1.73 -2.36
CA ASN A 126 -17.82 0.68 -1.68
C ASN A 126 -16.90 -0.21 -0.83
N PRO A 127 -16.23 0.37 0.18
CA PRO A 127 -15.18 -0.32 0.94
C PRO A 127 -15.69 -1.52 1.73
N MET A 128 -16.93 -1.48 2.21
CA MET A 128 -17.52 -2.61 2.96
C MET A 128 -17.69 -3.84 2.10
N ILE A 129 -18.19 -3.68 0.88
CA ILE A 129 -18.29 -4.80 -0.06
C ILE A 129 -16.88 -5.30 -0.43
N ALA A 130 -15.93 -4.40 -0.71
CA ALA A 130 -14.57 -4.79 -1.03
C ALA A 130 -13.90 -5.63 0.08
N TYR A 131 -14.17 -5.30 1.35
CA TYR A 131 -13.65 -6.02 2.50
C TYR A 131 -14.31 -7.38 2.72
N VAL A 132 -15.64 -7.44 2.61
CA VAL A 132 -16.44 -8.59 3.02
C VAL A 132 -16.57 -9.64 1.90
N VAL A 133 -16.45 -9.22 0.63
CA VAL A 133 -16.71 -10.09 -0.52
C VAL A 133 -15.74 -11.27 -0.63
N SER A 134 -14.50 -11.11 -0.20
CA SER A 134 -13.52 -12.21 -0.23
C SER A 134 -13.94 -13.35 0.69
N ASP A 135 -14.33 -13.05 1.92
CA ASP A 135 -14.58 -14.04 2.96
C ASP A 135 -16.02 -14.58 2.93
N LEU A 136 -17.00 -13.74 2.61
CA LEU A 136 -18.41 -14.14 2.60
C LEU A 136 -18.96 -14.58 1.24
N PHE A 137 -18.27 -14.26 0.16
CA PHE A 137 -18.72 -14.62 -1.19
C PHE A 137 -17.72 -15.50 -1.94
N ILE A 138 -16.48 -15.04 -2.10
CA ILE A 138 -15.49 -15.75 -2.95
C ILE A 138 -15.07 -17.07 -2.31
N MET A 139 -14.73 -17.09 -1.02
CA MET A 139 -14.28 -18.30 -0.34
C MET A 139 -15.37 -19.37 -0.20
N PRO A 140 -16.61 -19.05 0.23
CA PRO A 140 -17.69 -20.03 0.24
C PRO A 140 -18.02 -20.57 -1.16
N LEU A 141 -18.03 -19.71 -2.18
CA LEU A 141 -18.27 -20.13 -3.56
C LEU A 141 -17.18 -21.08 -4.06
N ALA A 142 -15.90 -20.77 -3.78
CA ALA A 142 -14.78 -21.63 -4.10
C ALA A 142 -14.89 -23.00 -3.40
N ASN A 143 -15.41 -23.03 -2.18
CA ASN A 143 -15.65 -24.26 -1.43
C ASN A 143 -16.75 -25.11 -2.09
N ILE A 144 -17.88 -24.51 -2.43
CA ILE A 144 -18.99 -25.20 -3.13
C ILE A 144 -18.54 -25.75 -4.48
N LEU A 145 -17.70 -25.04 -5.21
CA LEU A 145 -17.16 -25.45 -6.51
C LEU A 145 -16.02 -26.49 -6.38
N GLY A 146 -15.62 -26.88 -5.17
CA GLY A 146 -14.50 -27.82 -4.95
C GLY A 146 -13.12 -27.27 -5.28
N LEU A 147 -12.99 -25.94 -5.45
CA LEU A 147 -11.73 -25.29 -5.81
C LEU A 147 -10.74 -25.15 -4.64
N VAL A 148 -11.14 -25.54 -3.42
CA VAL A 148 -10.28 -25.44 -2.23
C VAL A 148 -9.02 -26.30 -2.36
N SER A 149 -9.12 -27.47 -2.96
CA SER A 149 -7.96 -28.34 -3.22
C SER A 149 -6.96 -27.67 -4.17
N LEU A 150 -7.46 -26.94 -5.15
CA LEU A 150 -6.63 -26.15 -6.07
C LEU A 150 -5.99 -24.96 -5.36
N LEU A 151 -6.74 -24.28 -4.49
CA LEU A 151 -6.23 -23.18 -3.68
C LEU A 151 -5.13 -23.64 -2.70
N SER A 152 -5.26 -24.81 -2.08
CA SER A 152 -4.24 -25.37 -1.20
C SER A 152 -2.94 -25.73 -1.95
N TYR A 153 -3.04 -26.17 -3.21
CA TYR A 153 -1.87 -26.39 -4.05
C TYR A 153 -1.08 -25.08 -4.31
N PHE A 154 -1.78 -23.96 -4.52
CA PHE A 154 -1.13 -22.66 -4.70
C PHE A 154 -0.37 -22.17 -3.45
N GLN A 155 -0.73 -22.63 -2.26
CA GLN A 155 -0.06 -22.23 -1.01
C GLN A 155 1.29 -22.92 -0.78
N GLN A 156 1.63 -23.96 -1.55
CA GLN A 156 2.90 -24.69 -1.40
C GLN A 156 4.14 -23.85 -1.76
N ASN A 157 4.00 -22.89 -2.65
CA ASN A 157 5.08 -22.01 -3.09
C ASN A 157 4.73 -20.53 -2.86
N ALA A 158 5.70 -19.74 -2.37
CA ALA A 158 5.50 -18.30 -2.12
C ALA A 158 5.01 -17.53 -3.36
N TRP A 159 5.53 -17.84 -4.55
CA TRP A 159 5.12 -17.21 -5.80
C TRP A 159 3.70 -17.59 -6.21
N LEU A 160 3.34 -18.85 -6.05
CA LEU A 160 1.99 -19.33 -6.33
C LEU A 160 0.98 -18.74 -5.34
N GLY A 161 1.34 -18.63 -4.05
CA GLY A 161 0.51 -17.97 -3.03
C GLY A 161 0.30 -16.47 -3.32
N PHE A 162 1.34 -15.80 -3.80
CA PHE A 162 1.21 -14.40 -4.27
C PHE A 162 0.24 -14.30 -5.45
N LEU A 163 0.36 -15.19 -6.45
CA LEU A 163 -0.53 -15.23 -7.61
C LEU A 163 -1.98 -15.49 -7.18
N GLN A 164 -2.19 -16.42 -6.25
CA GLN A 164 -3.51 -16.68 -5.66
C GLN A 164 -4.09 -15.41 -5.01
N GLY A 165 -3.29 -14.69 -4.21
CA GLY A 165 -3.70 -13.43 -3.60
C GLY A 165 -4.11 -12.37 -4.64
N VAL A 166 -3.34 -12.25 -5.72
CA VAL A 166 -3.67 -11.34 -6.83
C VAL A 166 -4.99 -11.73 -7.51
N ILE A 167 -5.22 -13.02 -7.76
CA ILE A 167 -6.46 -13.50 -8.39
C ILE A 167 -7.67 -13.20 -7.49
N ILE A 168 -7.60 -13.57 -6.20
CA ILE A 168 -8.71 -13.35 -5.25
C ILE A 168 -9.00 -11.85 -5.11
N THR A 169 -7.97 -11.02 -4.96
CA THR A 169 -8.12 -9.57 -4.87
C THR A 169 -8.73 -8.99 -6.15
N SER A 170 -8.30 -9.46 -7.32
CA SER A 170 -8.85 -9.01 -8.61
C SER A 170 -10.34 -9.37 -8.74
N LEU A 171 -10.72 -10.59 -8.31
CA LEU A 171 -12.12 -11.00 -8.29
C LEU A 171 -12.93 -10.14 -7.31
N ALA A 172 -12.42 -9.86 -6.10
CA ALA A 172 -13.07 -8.99 -5.12
C ALA A 172 -13.28 -7.57 -5.67
N VAL A 173 -12.27 -7.02 -6.36
CA VAL A 173 -12.37 -5.72 -7.03
C VAL A 173 -13.45 -5.74 -8.12
N LEU A 174 -13.49 -6.77 -8.96
CA LEU A 174 -14.50 -6.89 -10.04
C LEU A 174 -15.92 -6.96 -9.46
N VAL A 175 -16.14 -7.76 -8.41
CA VAL A 175 -17.44 -7.85 -7.73
C VAL A 175 -17.82 -6.49 -7.13
N THR A 176 -16.89 -5.83 -6.45
CA THR A 176 -17.11 -4.51 -5.86
C THR A 176 -17.45 -3.46 -6.92
N MET A 177 -16.73 -3.47 -8.05
CA MET A 177 -17.02 -2.59 -9.19
C MET A 177 -18.42 -2.84 -9.76
N PHE A 178 -18.83 -4.11 -9.85
CA PHE A 178 -20.19 -4.45 -10.30
C PHE A 178 -21.25 -3.84 -9.39
N PHE A 179 -21.14 -4.00 -8.06
CA PHE A 179 -22.07 -3.41 -7.10
C PHE A 179 -22.04 -1.87 -7.14
N THR A 180 -20.87 -1.27 -7.27
CA THR A 180 -20.73 0.19 -7.43
C THR A 180 -21.40 0.68 -8.72
N LYS A 181 -21.28 -0.07 -9.83
CA LYS A 181 -21.88 0.29 -11.12
C LYS A 181 -23.41 0.27 -11.08
N ILE A 182 -24.01 -0.68 -10.36
CA ILE A 182 -25.47 -0.76 -10.13
C ILE A 182 -25.93 0.19 -9.04
N LYS A 183 -25.02 1.04 -8.47
CA LYS A 183 -25.29 2.01 -7.40
C LYS A 183 -25.78 1.38 -6.10
N TRP A 184 -25.47 0.12 -5.87
CA TRP A 184 -25.75 -0.53 -4.61
C TRP A 184 -24.57 -0.33 -3.66
N PHE A 185 -24.73 0.63 -2.73
CA PHE A 185 -23.73 0.98 -1.74
C PHE A 185 -24.09 0.42 -0.39
N TRP A 186 -23.21 -0.35 0.20
CA TRP A 186 -23.35 -0.75 1.60
C TRP A 186 -22.75 0.36 2.47
N ARG A 187 -23.62 1.20 3.02
CA ARG A 187 -23.26 2.26 3.98
C ARG A 187 -23.54 1.75 5.39
N THR A 188 -22.54 1.88 6.27
CA THR A 188 -22.67 1.71 7.71
C THR A 188 -23.00 3.03 8.35
#